data_39ac1518a147a26c32266d2c8ee9058e
#
_entry.id   39ac1518a147a26c32266d2c8ee9058e
#
_cell.length_a   1.000
_cell.length_b   1.000
_cell.length_c   1.000
_cell.angle_alpha   90.00
_cell.angle_beta   90.00
_cell.angle_gamma   90.00
#
_symmetry.space_group_name_H-M   'P 1'
#
loop_
_entity.id
_entity.type
_entity.pdbx_description
1 polymer ?
#
loop_
_entity_poly.entity_id
_entity_poly.type
_entity_poly.pdbx_seq_one_letter_code
_entity_poly.pdbx_strand_id
1 'polypeptide(L)'
;LDNTMQDILIRFKRMQGYEALWVPGTDHASISTEVKVTNALKEEGIDKHELGREGFLKRTWEWKKEYGGTITSQLRKIGSSCDWDRERFTMDDGCSKAVQTVFINLYNKGLIYKGSRIVNWCPVCNTSISDAEVEHEEQAGHFWHINYPVVGEEGRFVEIATTRPETLLGDSALAVNPKDDRYKDLIGKQVQLPLTDRTIPVIADEYVDMEFGTGVVKITPAHDPNDFEVGKRHNLPEINILNDDATINNLGGKYAGMDRYEARKAMVADLDALGLLVKVEDHVHNVGTHDRCKTTVEPMIKQQWFVKMDELIKPAVEGVKNGDIELMPASMDKTYFNWTDNIRDWCISRQLWWGHRIPAYYCKDCGEMTVSAEKVCTCPKCGSTNVEQDPDTLDTWFSSALWPFSTLGWPEKTEELDYFYPTDVLVTGYDIIFFWVIRMIFSGYEHMGKKPFGKVLFHGLVRDSQGRKMSKSLGNGIDPLEVIEKYGADALRYTLITGNAPGNDMRFYWERVEASRNFANKVWNASRFIMMNDPDNKIKTTDEQPDNLTAADKWILSKMNHLIAEVTENMEKYELGIAVAKLNDFIWEEFCDWYIEMVKPRLYND
;
A
#
# COMPACT_ATOMS: atom_id res chain seq x y z
N LEU A 1 -0.53 -0.13 17.25
CA LEU A 1 -1.92 -0.57 17.25
C LEU A 1 -2.04 -1.97 16.65
N ASP A 2 -1.69 -2.15 15.39
CA ASP A 2 -1.76 -3.41 14.63
C ASP A 2 -1.20 -4.61 15.44
N ASN A 3 0.09 -4.56 15.79
CA ASN A 3 0.75 -5.64 16.53
C ASN A 3 0.14 -5.89 17.91
N THR A 4 -0.38 -4.86 18.57
CA THR A 4 -1.05 -5.02 19.88
C THR A 4 -2.36 -5.79 19.73
N MET A 5 -3.14 -5.50 18.70
CA MET A 5 -4.39 -6.24 18.41
C MET A 5 -4.10 -7.71 18.08
N GLN A 6 -3.12 -7.97 17.21
CA GLN A 6 -2.70 -9.34 16.88
C GLN A 6 -2.27 -10.10 18.12
N ASP A 7 -1.44 -9.50 18.97
CA ASP A 7 -0.93 -10.14 20.18
C ASP A 7 -2.05 -10.48 21.18
N ILE A 8 -3.03 -9.60 21.36
CA ILE A 8 -4.18 -9.86 22.22
C ILE A 8 -4.98 -11.05 21.70
N LEU A 9 -5.27 -11.11 20.40
CA LEU A 9 -6.01 -12.22 19.81
C LEU A 9 -5.26 -13.55 19.93
N ILE A 10 -3.96 -13.55 19.67
CA ILE A 10 -3.12 -14.75 19.79
C ILE A 10 -3.06 -15.24 21.25
N ARG A 11 -2.87 -14.34 22.22
CA ARG A 11 -2.87 -14.70 23.66
C ARG A 11 -4.22 -15.22 24.11
N PHE A 12 -5.30 -14.59 23.66
CA PHE A 12 -6.66 -15.04 23.96
C PHE A 12 -6.92 -16.46 23.45
N LYS A 13 -6.56 -16.75 22.19
CA LYS A 13 -6.73 -18.08 21.61
C LYS A 13 -5.86 -19.14 22.31
N ARG A 14 -4.63 -18.81 22.68
CA ARG A 14 -3.79 -19.71 23.51
C ARG A 14 -4.42 -20.01 24.87
N MET A 15 -5.01 -18.99 25.55
CA MET A 15 -5.74 -19.21 26.80
C MET A 15 -6.94 -20.14 26.64
N GLN A 16 -7.57 -20.16 25.45
CA GLN A 16 -8.66 -21.07 25.11
C GLN A 16 -8.18 -22.49 24.70
N GLY A 17 -6.86 -22.74 24.66
CA GLY A 17 -6.27 -24.02 24.32
C GLY A 17 -6.04 -24.26 22.82
N TYR A 18 -6.10 -23.21 21.99
CA TYR A 18 -5.76 -23.32 20.58
C TYR A 18 -4.25 -23.36 20.36
N GLU A 19 -3.82 -24.10 19.35
CA GLU A 19 -2.49 -23.97 18.74
C GLU A 19 -2.50 -22.69 17.88
N ALA A 20 -2.02 -21.58 18.44
CA ALA A 20 -2.08 -20.28 17.80
C ALA A 20 -0.69 -19.81 17.36
N LEU A 21 -0.46 -19.79 16.03
CA LEU A 21 0.79 -19.36 15.41
C LEU A 21 0.71 -17.90 14.97
N TRP A 22 1.71 -17.12 15.33
CA TRP A 22 1.93 -15.76 14.83
C TRP A 22 3.37 -15.63 14.33
N VAL A 23 3.55 -15.66 13.01
CA VAL A 23 4.85 -15.58 12.36
C VAL A 23 5.29 -14.12 12.23
N PRO A 24 6.39 -13.70 12.87
CA PRO A 24 6.95 -12.38 12.66
C PRO A 24 7.71 -12.31 11.33
N GLY A 25 7.77 -11.12 10.76
CA GLY A 25 8.57 -10.92 9.57
C GLY A 25 8.68 -9.47 9.15
N THR A 26 9.51 -9.25 8.14
CA THR A 26 9.75 -7.94 7.56
C THR A 26 9.67 -7.98 6.05
N ASP A 27 9.12 -6.92 5.48
CA ASP A 27 9.11 -6.68 4.04
C ASP A 27 10.40 -5.96 3.61
N HIS A 28 10.88 -6.26 2.41
CA HIS A 28 12.06 -5.60 1.84
C HIS A 28 11.79 -4.16 1.38
N ALA A 29 10.51 -3.80 1.21
CA ALA A 29 10.02 -2.45 0.93
C ALA A 29 10.76 -1.74 -0.22
N SER A 30 10.88 -2.42 -1.36
CA SER A 30 11.65 -2.06 -2.57
C SER A 30 11.98 -0.58 -2.74
N ILE A 31 11.04 0.24 -3.22
CA ILE A 31 11.22 1.68 -3.48
C ILE A 31 11.67 2.43 -2.22
N SER A 32 11.00 2.19 -1.09
CA SER A 32 11.27 2.93 0.15
C SER A 32 12.68 2.70 0.67
N THR A 33 13.17 1.47 0.58
CA THR A 33 14.54 1.10 0.98
C THR A 33 15.55 1.66 0.00
N GLU A 34 15.31 1.51 -1.31
CA GLU A 34 16.21 2.01 -2.33
C GLU A 34 16.41 3.53 -2.26
N VAL A 35 15.31 4.29 -2.07
CA VAL A 35 15.38 5.77 -1.87
C VAL A 35 16.20 6.14 -0.65
N LYS A 36 16.03 5.44 0.48
CA LYS A 36 16.80 5.72 1.71
C LYS A 36 18.29 5.43 1.53
N VAL A 37 18.63 4.28 0.95
CA VAL A 37 20.04 3.92 0.69
C VAL A 37 20.66 4.87 -0.32
N THR A 38 19.92 5.26 -1.38
CA THR A 38 20.39 6.24 -2.36
C THR A 38 20.67 7.61 -1.71
N ASN A 39 19.80 8.05 -0.82
CA ASN A 39 20.01 9.32 -0.10
C ASN A 39 21.21 9.25 0.85
N ALA A 40 21.38 8.15 1.58
CA ALA A 40 22.56 7.95 2.43
C ALA A 40 23.86 7.96 1.61
N LEU A 41 23.88 7.30 0.45
CA LEU A 41 25.03 7.35 -0.46
C LEU A 41 25.32 8.77 -0.96
N LYS A 42 24.29 9.54 -1.31
CA LYS A 42 24.45 10.96 -1.72
C LYS A 42 25.04 11.82 -0.61
N GLU A 43 24.65 11.59 0.66
CA GLU A 43 25.24 12.27 1.82
C GLU A 43 26.73 11.91 2.00
N GLU A 44 27.12 10.68 1.62
CA GLU A 44 28.53 10.24 1.58
C GLU A 44 29.27 10.74 0.33
N GLY A 45 28.59 11.43 -0.60
CA GLY A 45 29.17 11.92 -1.87
C GLY A 45 29.35 10.84 -2.93
N ILE A 46 28.61 9.73 -2.81
CA ILE A 46 28.71 8.57 -3.70
C ILE A 46 27.49 8.55 -4.63
N ASP A 47 27.73 8.45 -5.95
CA ASP A 47 26.64 8.21 -6.92
C ASP A 47 26.32 6.71 -6.99
N LYS A 48 25.02 6.38 -6.95
CA LYS A 48 24.51 5.01 -7.07
C LYS A 48 25.02 4.32 -8.35
N HIS A 49 25.03 5.03 -9.46
CA HIS A 49 25.41 4.47 -10.76
C HIS A 49 26.90 4.21 -10.88
N GLU A 50 27.75 5.00 -10.19
CA GLU A 50 29.19 4.76 -10.11
C GLU A 50 29.51 3.48 -9.31
N LEU A 51 28.73 3.18 -8.27
CA LEU A 51 28.83 1.92 -7.53
C LEU A 51 28.44 0.70 -8.36
N GLY A 52 27.57 0.88 -9.33
CA GLY A 52 26.94 -0.21 -10.07
C GLY A 52 25.99 -1.07 -9.24
N ARG A 53 25.24 -1.95 -9.89
CA ARG A 53 24.19 -2.77 -9.25
C ARG A 53 24.73 -3.61 -8.08
N GLU A 54 25.84 -4.30 -8.26
CA GLU A 54 26.40 -5.19 -7.24
C GLU A 54 26.86 -4.41 -6.00
N GLY A 55 27.55 -3.29 -6.20
CA GLY A 55 27.97 -2.43 -5.11
C GLY A 55 26.79 -1.84 -4.35
N PHE A 56 25.77 -1.37 -5.05
CA PHE A 56 24.56 -0.86 -4.44
C PHE A 56 23.81 -1.93 -3.63
N LEU A 57 23.63 -3.14 -4.20
CA LEU A 57 22.98 -4.24 -3.49
C LEU A 57 23.74 -4.64 -2.21
N LYS A 58 25.08 -4.65 -2.26
CA LYS A 58 25.88 -4.90 -1.05
C LYS A 58 25.59 -3.88 0.04
N ARG A 59 25.56 -2.58 -0.28
CA ARG A 59 25.20 -1.50 0.66
C ARG A 59 23.78 -1.65 1.19
N THR A 60 22.84 -2.07 0.34
CA THR A 60 21.46 -2.28 0.76
C THR A 60 21.31 -3.47 1.71
N TRP A 61 22.07 -4.56 1.51
CA TRP A 61 22.10 -5.67 2.45
C TRP A 61 22.74 -5.29 3.80
N GLU A 62 23.77 -4.45 3.79
CA GLU A 62 24.36 -3.87 5.02
C GLU A 62 23.32 -3.00 5.75
N TRP A 63 22.62 -2.13 5.04
CA TRP A 63 21.49 -1.35 5.55
C TRP A 63 20.40 -2.22 6.17
N LYS A 64 20.00 -3.29 5.47
CA LYS A 64 19.02 -4.25 5.99
C LYS A 64 19.49 -4.92 7.27
N LYS A 65 20.76 -5.28 7.37
CA LYS A 65 21.33 -5.87 8.58
C LYS A 65 21.30 -4.91 9.77
N GLU A 66 21.57 -3.65 9.52
CA GLU A 66 21.57 -2.60 10.56
C GLU A 66 20.15 -2.24 11.02
N TYR A 67 19.26 -1.94 10.08
CA TYR A 67 17.93 -1.41 10.38
C TYR A 67 16.83 -2.48 10.44
N GLY A 68 16.98 -3.61 9.77
CA GLY A 68 16.01 -4.70 9.78
C GLY A 68 15.78 -5.29 11.17
N GLY A 69 16.82 -5.39 12.00
CA GLY A 69 16.73 -5.82 13.39
C GLY A 69 16.03 -4.81 14.31
N THR A 70 15.90 -3.56 13.91
CA THR A 70 15.24 -2.52 14.72
C THR A 70 13.74 -2.79 14.86
N ILE A 71 13.06 -3.17 13.77
CA ILE A 71 11.60 -3.44 13.78
C ILE A 71 11.29 -4.61 14.71
N THR A 72 12.02 -5.71 14.58
CA THR A 72 11.82 -6.91 15.43
C THR A 72 12.17 -6.63 16.89
N SER A 73 13.19 -5.81 17.15
CA SER A 73 13.52 -5.34 18.50
C SER A 73 12.39 -4.47 19.10
N GLN A 74 11.80 -3.58 18.31
CA GLN A 74 10.66 -2.78 18.72
C GLN A 74 9.43 -3.66 19.03
N LEU A 75 9.15 -4.67 18.22
CA LEU A 75 8.07 -5.63 18.46
C LEU A 75 8.28 -6.41 19.77
N ARG A 76 9.52 -6.84 20.04
CA ARG A 76 9.87 -7.50 21.32
C ARG A 76 9.65 -6.57 22.51
N LYS A 77 10.03 -5.29 22.40
CA LYS A 77 9.83 -4.28 23.46
C LYS A 77 8.36 -3.95 23.71
N ILE A 78 7.53 -3.98 22.67
CA ILE A 78 6.06 -3.86 22.81
C ILE A 78 5.46 -5.10 23.48
N GLY A 79 6.17 -6.22 23.55
CA GLY A 79 5.72 -7.46 24.17
C GLY A 79 4.96 -8.38 23.21
N SER A 80 5.19 -8.28 21.91
CA SER A 80 4.59 -9.17 20.91
C SER A 80 5.04 -10.62 21.12
N SER A 81 4.10 -11.54 21.28
CA SER A 81 4.33 -12.95 21.53
C SER A 81 4.40 -13.79 20.26
N CYS A 82 5.16 -13.28 19.27
CA CYS A 82 5.43 -13.99 18.02
C CYS A 82 6.25 -15.26 18.23
N ASP A 83 6.15 -16.18 17.29
CA ASP A 83 7.09 -17.30 17.16
C ASP A 83 8.38 -16.80 16.50
N TRP A 84 9.32 -16.34 17.31
CA TRP A 84 10.56 -15.70 16.88
C TRP A 84 11.53 -16.67 16.20
N ASP A 85 11.38 -17.96 16.38
CA ASP A 85 12.20 -18.97 15.72
C ASP A 85 11.78 -19.16 14.26
N ARG A 86 10.57 -18.70 13.92
CA ARG A 86 10.01 -18.69 12.56
C ARG A 86 10.04 -17.29 11.91
N GLU A 87 10.91 -16.39 12.36
CA GLU A 87 11.05 -15.08 11.74
C GLU A 87 11.39 -15.18 10.25
N ARG A 88 10.63 -14.45 9.42
CA ARG A 88 10.76 -14.48 7.96
C ARG A 88 11.08 -13.10 7.38
N PHE A 89 11.64 -13.12 6.19
CA PHE A 89 11.93 -11.93 5.39
C PHE A 89 11.45 -12.17 3.95
N THR A 90 10.75 -11.21 3.34
CA THR A 90 10.18 -11.39 1.99
C THR A 90 11.20 -11.74 0.90
N MET A 91 12.51 -11.50 1.13
CA MET A 91 13.60 -11.91 0.23
C MET A 91 14.46 -13.03 0.80
N ASP A 92 14.01 -13.79 1.81
CA ASP A 92 14.68 -15.04 2.19
C ASP A 92 14.56 -16.10 1.08
N ASP A 93 15.35 -17.15 1.16
CA ASP A 93 15.43 -18.17 0.10
C ASP A 93 14.06 -18.83 -0.17
N GLY A 94 13.29 -19.14 0.89
CA GLY A 94 11.98 -19.76 0.77
C GLY A 94 10.95 -18.84 0.12
N CYS A 95 10.85 -17.59 0.59
CA CYS A 95 9.97 -16.59 0.00
C CYS A 95 10.38 -16.23 -1.43
N SER A 96 11.68 -16.16 -1.73
CA SER A 96 12.19 -15.93 -3.08
C SER A 96 11.82 -17.07 -4.04
N LYS A 97 11.90 -18.33 -3.57
CA LYS A 97 11.44 -19.49 -4.34
C LYS A 97 9.95 -19.43 -4.63
N ALA A 98 9.14 -19.04 -3.65
CA ALA A 98 7.71 -18.84 -3.83
C ALA A 98 7.40 -17.78 -4.89
N VAL A 99 8.07 -16.64 -4.84
CA VAL A 99 7.93 -15.55 -5.82
C VAL A 99 8.25 -16.02 -7.24
N GLN A 100 9.38 -16.72 -7.43
CA GLN A 100 9.77 -17.25 -8.73
C GLN A 100 8.75 -18.27 -9.26
N THR A 101 8.27 -19.16 -8.39
CA THR A 101 7.26 -20.17 -8.74
C THR A 101 5.96 -19.52 -9.19
N VAL A 102 5.48 -18.50 -8.46
CA VAL A 102 4.26 -17.74 -8.81
C VAL A 102 4.42 -17.04 -10.15
N PHE A 103 5.54 -16.34 -10.37
CA PHE A 103 5.79 -15.63 -11.62
C PHE A 103 5.76 -16.60 -12.82
N ILE A 104 6.48 -17.71 -12.73
CA ILE A 104 6.56 -18.71 -13.81
C ILE A 104 5.19 -19.37 -14.06
N ASN A 105 4.45 -19.71 -13.02
CA ASN A 105 3.13 -20.31 -13.15
C ASN A 105 2.14 -19.37 -13.84
N LEU A 106 2.09 -18.11 -13.42
CA LEU A 106 1.22 -17.10 -14.03
C LEU A 106 1.64 -16.79 -15.48
N TYR A 107 2.95 -16.75 -15.75
CA TYR A 107 3.46 -16.57 -17.11
C TYR A 107 3.06 -17.73 -18.03
N ASN A 108 3.22 -18.96 -17.59
CA ASN A 108 2.86 -20.16 -18.36
C ASN A 108 1.35 -20.27 -18.61
N LYS A 109 0.53 -19.70 -17.72
CA LYS A 109 -0.93 -19.56 -17.91
C LYS A 109 -1.32 -18.40 -18.83
N GLY A 110 -0.35 -17.58 -19.29
CA GLY A 110 -0.59 -16.39 -20.08
C GLY A 110 -1.24 -15.23 -19.30
N LEU A 111 -1.17 -15.29 -17.96
CA LEU A 111 -1.68 -14.25 -17.06
C LEU A 111 -0.62 -13.17 -16.77
N ILE A 112 0.66 -13.46 -16.93
CA ILE A 112 1.73 -12.46 -16.95
C ILE A 112 2.15 -12.21 -18.40
N TYR A 113 2.28 -10.94 -18.77
CA TYR A 113 2.75 -10.53 -20.09
C TYR A 113 3.60 -9.26 -20.00
N LYS A 114 4.45 -9.05 -21.02
CA LYS A 114 5.19 -7.80 -21.22
C LYS A 114 4.52 -7.00 -22.33
N GLY A 115 4.22 -5.71 -22.07
CA GLY A 115 3.50 -4.87 -23.00
C GLY A 115 3.75 -3.38 -22.80
N SER A 116 3.50 -2.60 -23.86
CA SER A 116 3.54 -1.14 -23.79
C SER A 116 2.18 -0.62 -23.34
N ARG A 117 2.16 0.09 -22.22
CA ARG A 117 0.96 0.76 -21.68
C ARG A 117 1.36 2.06 -21.03
N ILE A 118 0.39 2.95 -20.87
CA ILE A 118 0.58 4.14 -20.07
C ILE A 118 0.66 3.73 -18.59
N VAL A 119 1.69 4.22 -17.91
CA VAL A 119 1.93 3.96 -16.47
C VAL A 119 2.24 5.28 -15.78
N ASN A 120 2.01 5.34 -14.49
CA ASN A 120 2.49 6.43 -13.65
C ASN A 120 4.00 6.30 -13.49
N TRP A 121 4.73 7.30 -13.95
CA TRP A 121 6.18 7.33 -13.90
C TRP A 121 6.68 8.39 -12.93
N CYS A 122 7.57 8.02 -12.03
CA CYS A 122 8.27 8.98 -11.17
C CYS A 122 9.62 9.36 -11.76
N PRO A 123 9.81 10.60 -12.25
CA PRO A 123 11.05 11.01 -12.90
C PRO A 123 12.25 11.15 -11.96
N VAL A 124 12.00 11.30 -10.65
CA VAL A 124 13.06 11.37 -9.61
C VAL A 124 13.52 9.98 -9.18
N CYS A 125 12.56 9.06 -8.94
CA CYS A 125 12.88 7.68 -8.60
C CYS A 125 13.23 6.83 -9.82
N ASN A 126 12.94 7.36 -11.01
CA ASN A 126 13.17 6.74 -12.32
C ASN A 126 12.55 5.34 -12.42
N THR A 127 11.29 5.22 -11.99
CA THR A 127 10.54 3.95 -11.97
C THR A 127 9.05 4.18 -12.11
N SER A 128 8.35 3.14 -12.58
CA SER A 128 6.89 3.09 -12.53
C SER A 128 6.41 2.96 -11.08
N ILE A 129 5.27 3.56 -10.78
CA ILE A 129 4.56 3.44 -9.50
C ILE A 129 3.12 3.01 -9.76
N SER A 130 2.48 2.38 -8.78
CA SER A 130 1.08 1.98 -8.90
C SER A 130 0.12 3.16 -8.72
N ASP A 131 -1.10 3.05 -9.24
CA ASP A 131 -2.13 4.10 -9.12
C ASP A 131 -2.40 4.48 -7.65
N ALA A 132 -2.31 3.51 -6.75
CA ALA A 132 -2.56 3.73 -5.34
C ALA A 132 -1.38 4.38 -4.58
N GLU A 133 -0.18 4.47 -5.19
CA GLU A 133 0.98 5.22 -4.67
C GLU A 133 0.97 6.69 -5.14
N VAL A 134 -0.01 7.07 -5.95
CA VAL A 134 -0.21 8.46 -6.41
C VAL A 134 -1.11 9.18 -5.42
N GLU A 135 -0.56 10.14 -4.70
CA GLU A 135 -1.34 11.06 -3.87
C GLU A 135 -1.80 12.24 -4.73
N HIS A 136 -3.08 12.61 -4.64
CA HIS A 136 -3.62 13.74 -5.36
C HIS A 136 -3.70 14.95 -4.44
N GLU A 137 -3.05 16.03 -4.85
CA GLU A 137 -3.03 17.29 -4.12
C GLU A 137 -3.59 18.42 -4.98
N GLU A 138 -4.45 19.24 -4.40
CA GLU A 138 -4.91 20.47 -5.05
C GLU A 138 -3.75 21.44 -5.19
N GLN A 139 -3.43 21.82 -6.41
CA GLN A 139 -2.38 22.79 -6.71
C GLN A 139 -2.93 23.94 -7.55
N ALA A 140 -2.49 25.15 -7.22
CA ALA A 140 -2.74 26.32 -8.04
C ALA A 140 -1.93 26.20 -9.35
N GLY A 141 -2.60 26.30 -10.46
CA GLY A 141 -2.05 26.26 -11.81
C GLY A 141 -2.81 27.18 -12.72
N HIS A 142 -2.74 26.90 -14.00
CA HIS A 142 -3.43 27.70 -15.01
C HIS A 142 -4.09 26.82 -16.05
N PHE A 143 -5.11 27.35 -16.70
CA PHE A 143 -5.56 26.92 -18.00
C PHE A 143 -4.96 27.87 -19.06
N TRP A 144 -4.20 27.29 -19.97
CA TRP A 144 -3.69 27.99 -21.14
C TRP A 144 -4.63 27.72 -22.31
N HIS A 145 -5.23 28.78 -22.84
CA HIS A 145 -6.10 28.74 -24.01
C HIS A 145 -5.27 28.97 -25.26
N ILE A 146 -5.27 27.99 -26.16
CA ILE A 146 -4.36 27.96 -27.33
C ILE A 146 -5.17 27.73 -28.61
N ASN A 147 -4.90 28.53 -29.63
CA ASN A 147 -5.50 28.43 -30.95
C ASN A 147 -4.71 27.47 -31.83
N TYR A 148 -5.41 26.53 -32.44
CA TYR A 148 -4.90 25.64 -33.50
C TYR A 148 -5.46 26.06 -34.83
N PRO A 149 -4.63 26.56 -35.79
CA PRO A 149 -5.10 27.00 -37.10
C PRO A 149 -5.72 25.85 -37.90
N VAL A 150 -6.87 26.07 -38.52
CA VAL A 150 -7.50 25.09 -39.38
C VAL A 150 -6.81 25.12 -40.75
N VAL A 151 -6.31 23.95 -41.21
CA VAL A 151 -5.60 23.86 -42.49
C VAL A 151 -6.52 24.17 -43.67
N GLY A 152 -6.11 25.10 -44.51
CA GLY A 152 -6.86 25.55 -45.70
C GLY A 152 -7.96 26.58 -45.43
N GLU A 153 -8.13 27.04 -44.18
CA GLU A 153 -9.13 28.06 -43.81
C GLU A 153 -8.43 29.23 -43.09
N GLU A 154 -8.00 30.22 -43.84
CA GLU A 154 -7.25 31.36 -43.31
C GLU A 154 -8.08 32.12 -42.25
N GLY A 155 -7.45 32.40 -41.11
CA GLY A 155 -8.09 33.11 -40.00
C GLY A 155 -9.07 32.27 -39.14
N ARG A 156 -9.21 30.95 -39.43
CA ARG A 156 -10.02 30.06 -38.63
C ARG A 156 -9.16 29.24 -37.68
N PHE A 157 -9.58 29.19 -36.40
CA PHE A 157 -8.87 28.52 -35.36
C PHE A 157 -9.81 27.57 -34.58
N VAL A 158 -9.23 26.54 -33.96
CA VAL A 158 -9.88 25.73 -32.93
C VAL A 158 -9.19 26.04 -31.62
N GLU A 159 -9.93 26.60 -30.66
CA GLU A 159 -9.41 26.93 -29.33
C GLU A 159 -9.49 25.71 -28.42
N ILE A 160 -8.39 25.37 -27.75
CA ILE A 160 -8.33 24.39 -26.67
C ILE A 160 -7.92 25.05 -25.35
N ALA A 161 -8.25 24.42 -24.22
CA ALA A 161 -7.73 24.77 -22.91
C ALA A 161 -6.96 23.60 -22.31
N THR A 162 -5.74 23.82 -21.83
CA THR A 162 -4.90 22.78 -21.26
C THR A 162 -4.19 23.24 -19.99
N THR A 163 -4.01 22.35 -19.03
CA THR A 163 -3.16 22.55 -17.86
C THR A 163 -1.70 22.12 -18.10
N ARG A 164 -1.42 21.48 -19.26
CA ARG A 164 -0.11 20.89 -19.58
C ARG A 164 0.37 21.27 -20.98
N PRO A 165 0.70 22.55 -21.24
CA PRO A 165 1.18 22.98 -22.56
C PRO A 165 2.49 22.32 -22.99
N GLU A 166 3.33 21.85 -22.03
CA GLU A 166 4.59 21.14 -22.32
C GLU A 166 4.39 19.83 -23.09
N THR A 167 3.19 19.22 -23.01
CA THR A 167 2.91 17.97 -23.74
C THR A 167 2.37 18.19 -25.17
N LEU A 168 2.12 19.44 -25.55
CA LEU A 168 1.52 19.83 -26.84
C LEU A 168 2.24 19.19 -28.04
N LEU A 169 3.56 19.09 -27.99
CA LEU A 169 4.35 18.52 -29.10
C LEU A 169 4.05 17.02 -29.31
N GLY A 170 3.41 16.35 -28.34
CA GLY A 170 2.97 14.96 -28.43
C GLY A 170 1.53 14.79 -28.91
N ASP A 171 0.82 15.88 -29.21
CA ASP A 171 -0.59 15.80 -29.59
C ASP A 171 -0.75 15.04 -30.92
N SER A 172 -1.76 14.19 -30.98
CA SER A 172 -2.06 13.31 -32.12
C SER A 172 -3.42 13.62 -32.75
N ALA A 173 -4.32 14.29 -32.04
CA ALA A 173 -5.62 14.75 -32.51
C ALA A 173 -6.18 15.87 -31.62
N LEU A 174 -7.18 16.59 -32.13
CA LEU A 174 -8.17 17.29 -31.31
C LEU A 174 -9.46 16.47 -31.30
N ALA A 175 -10.11 16.34 -30.15
CA ALA A 175 -11.38 15.64 -30.03
C ALA A 175 -12.53 16.61 -29.69
N VAL A 176 -13.68 16.39 -30.30
CA VAL A 176 -14.91 17.13 -30.06
C VAL A 176 -16.06 16.14 -29.81
N ASN A 177 -17.06 16.54 -29.07
CA ASN A 177 -18.25 15.68 -28.91
C ASN A 177 -19.06 15.67 -30.20
N PRO A 178 -19.47 14.51 -30.73
CA PRO A 178 -20.28 14.43 -31.98
C PRO A 178 -21.64 15.10 -31.87
N LYS A 179 -22.13 15.38 -30.65
CA LYS A 179 -23.40 16.05 -30.39
C LYS A 179 -23.24 17.58 -30.26
N ASP A 180 -22.01 18.10 -30.25
CA ASP A 180 -21.74 19.52 -30.13
C ASP A 180 -21.85 20.23 -31.47
N ASP A 181 -22.92 20.98 -31.66
CA ASP A 181 -23.21 21.71 -32.91
C ASP A 181 -22.15 22.78 -33.23
N ARG A 182 -21.39 23.27 -32.27
CA ARG A 182 -20.33 24.28 -32.45
C ARG A 182 -19.19 23.78 -33.35
N TYR A 183 -18.95 22.46 -33.32
CA TYR A 183 -17.73 21.88 -33.91
C TYR A 183 -18.01 20.77 -34.93
N LYS A 184 -19.26 20.49 -35.25
CA LYS A 184 -19.63 19.43 -36.22
C LYS A 184 -18.96 19.54 -37.57
N ASP A 185 -18.81 20.76 -38.04
CA ASP A 185 -18.19 21.04 -39.36
C ASP A 185 -16.66 20.91 -39.33
N LEU A 186 -16.05 20.80 -38.17
CA LEU A 186 -14.60 20.57 -37.99
C LEU A 186 -14.24 19.09 -38.00
N ILE A 187 -15.18 18.20 -37.74
CA ILE A 187 -14.90 16.75 -37.68
C ILE A 187 -14.33 16.28 -39.04
N GLY A 188 -13.15 15.64 -38.99
CA GLY A 188 -12.43 15.15 -40.14
C GLY A 188 -11.50 16.19 -40.80
N LYS A 189 -11.55 17.47 -40.38
CA LYS A 189 -10.58 18.47 -40.85
C LYS A 189 -9.22 18.29 -40.16
N GLN A 190 -8.22 18.93 -40.73
CA GLN A 190 -6.87 18.98 -40.17
C GLN A 190 -6.62 20.35 -39.53
N VAL A 191 -5.91 20.35 -38.40
CA VAL A 191 -5.39 21.57 -37.79
C VAL A 191 -3.87 21.53 -37.73
N GLN A 192 -3.27 22.71 -37.85
CA GLN A 192 -1.82 22.86 -37.67
C GLN A 192 -1.50 22.73 -36.19
N LEU A 193 -0.64 21.78 -35.81
CA LEU A 193 -0.13 21.67 -34.48
C LEU A 193 0.83 22.82 -34.18
N PRO A 194 0.52 23.71 -33.23
CA PRO A 194 1.41 24.84 -32.93
C PRO A 194 2.83 24.41 -32.61
N LEU A 195 3.79 25.29 -32.90
CA LEU A 195 5.24 25.08 -32.64
C LEU A 195 5.88 23.91 -33.43
N THR A 196 5.17 23.32 -34.38
CA THR A 196 5.65 22.20 -35.20
C THR A 196 5.23 22.38 -36.67
N ASP A 197 5.79 21.55 -37.56
CA ASP A 197 5.35 21.45 -38.96
C ASP A 197 4.28 20.36 -39.17
N ARG A 198 3.79 19.75 -38.11
CA ARG A 198 2.80 18.64 -38.16
C ARG A 198 1.37 19.17 -38.22
N THR A 199 0.53 18.44 -38.94
CA THR A 199 -0.94 18.59 -38.84
C THR A 199 -1.54 17.40 -38.11
N ILE A 200 -2.64 17.62 -37.42
CA ILE A 200 -3.39 16.60 -36.67
C ILE A 200 -4.88 16.68 -37.01
N PRO A 201 -5.60 15.54 -36.99
CA PRO A 201 -7.03 15.52 -37.32
C PRO A 201 -7.89 16.01 -36.13
N VAL A 202 -9.06 16.55 -36.46
CA VAL A 202 -10.16 16.73 -35.53
C VAL A 202 -11.05 15.47 -35.56
N ILE A 203 -11.16 14.75 -34.47
CA ILE A 203 -11.94 13.52 -34.33
C ILE A 203 -13.20 13.75 -33.50
N ALA A 204 -14.19 12.86 -33.66
CA ALA A 204 -15.41 12.85 -32.84
C ALA A 204 -15.31 11.77 -31.78
N ASP A 205 -15.44 12.11 -30.50
CA ASP A 205 -15.48 11.15 -29.39
C ASP A 205 -16.44 11.63 -28.30
N GLU A 206 -17.32 10.73 -27.82
CA GLU A 206 -18.28 11.04 -26.76
C GLU A 206 -17.62 11.26 -25.37
N TYR A 207 -16.34 10.96 -25.23
CA TYR A 207 -15.53 11.26 -24.04
C TYR A 207 -15.48 12.76 -23.73
N VAL A 208 -15.58 13.62 -24.76
CA VAL A 208 -15.45 15.09 -24.59
C VAL A 208 -16.69 15.65 -23.92
N ASP A 209 -16.51 16.32 -22.78
CA ASP A 209 -17.55 17.09 -22.12
C ASP A 209 -17.73 18.43 -22.84
N MET A 210 -18.94 18.68 -23.36
CA MET A 210 -19.28 19.89 -24.13
C MET A 210 -19.29 21.17 -23.31
N GLU A 211 -19.45 21.05 -21.98
CA GLU A 211 -19.56 22.20 -21.06
C GLU A 211 -18.23 22.49 -20.34
N PHE A 212 -17.25 21.59 -20.42
CA PHE A 212 -15.96 21.77 -19.77
C PHE A 212 -14.97 22.48 -20.70
N GLY A 213 -14.34 23.55 -20.19
CA GLY A 213 -13.36 24.33 -20.95
C GLY A 213 -13.96 24.92 -22.23
N THR A 214 -13.33 24.60 -23.38
CA THR A 214 -13.82 25.04 -24.71
C THR A 214 -14.79 24.04 -25.35
N GLY A 215 -14.93 22.83 -24.79
CA GLY A 215 -15.62 21.69 -25.45
C GLY A 215 -14.74 20.99 -26.51
N VAL A 216 -13.46 21.35 -26.59
CA VAL A 216 -12.46 20.70 -27.43
C VAL A 216 -11.30 20.24 -26.56
N VAL A 217 -10.90 18.97 -26.71
CA VAL A 217 -9.81 18.38 -25.94
C VAL A 217 -8.67 18.00 -26.89
N LYS A 218 -7.44 18.42 -26.55
CA LYS A 218 -6.24 17.90 -27.22
C LYS A 218 -6.00 16.45 -26.78
N ILE A 219 -5.68 15.58 -27.69
CA ILE A 219 -5.42 14.16 -27.42
C ILE A 219 -3.94 13.86 -27.54
N THR A 220 -3.33 13.53 -26.38
CA THR A 220 -1.91 13.21 -26.25
C THR A 220 -1.75 11.79 -25.67
N PRO A 221 -1.91 10.74 -26.47
CA PRO A 221 -2.01 9.35 -25.98
C PRO A 221 -0.81 8.89 -25.14
N ALA A 222 0.36 9.47 -25.34
CA ALA A 222 1.56 9.10 -24.60
C ALA A 222 1.67 9.73 -23.19
N HIS A 223 0.83 10.73 -22.85
CA HIS A 223 0.99 11.57 -21.66
C HIS A 223 -0.28 11.77 -20.83
N ASP A 224 -1.38 11.14 -21.20
CA ASP A 224 -2.63 11.12 -20.42
C ASP A 224 -3.34 9.78 -20.55
N PRO A 225 -3.79 9.15 -19.42
CA PRO A 225 -4.44 7.84 -19.46
C PRO A 225 -5.77 7.82 -20.24
N ASN A 226 -6.55 8.90 -20.19
CA ASN A 226 -7.81 8.99 -20.92
C ASN A 226 -7.55 9.19 -22.43
N ASP A 227 -6.58 10.03 -22.76
CA ASP A 227 -6.15 10.26 -24.15
C ASP A 227 -5.57 8.98 -24.78
N PHE A 228 -4.92 8.13 -23.96
CA PHE A 228 -4.43 6.83 -24.39
C PHE A 228 -5.59 5.90 -24.84
N GLU A 229 -6.68 5.87 -24.09
CA GLU A 229 -7.86 5.07 -24.45
C GLU A 229 -8.59 5.66 -25.69
N VAL A 230 -8.68 6.98 -25.79
CA VAL A 230 -9.16 7.65 -27.03
C VAL A 230 -8.25 7.31 -28.21
N GLY A 231 -6.92 7.38 -27.99
CA GLY A 231 -5.92 7.04 -29.00
C GLY A 231 -6.08 5.63 -29.54
N LYS A 232 -6.33 4.64 -28.66
CA LYS A 232 -6.61 3.27 -29.08
C LYS A 232 -7.88 3.13 -29.91
N ARG A 233 -8.98 3.78 -29.48
CA ARG A 233 -10.27 3.72 -30.21
C ARG A 233 -10.14 4.29 -31.62
N HIS A 234 -9.34 5.33 -31.79
CA HIS A 234 -9.16 6.03 -33.05
C HIS A 234 -7.86 5.67 -33.80
N ASN A 235 -7.09 4.70 -33.27
CA ASN A 235 -5.80 4.26 -33.83
C ASN A 235 -4.83 5.44 -34.07
N LEU A 236 -4.72 6.34 -33.08
CA LEU A 236 -3.85 7.51 -33.12
C LEU A 236 -2.40 7.13 -32.78
N PRO A 237 -1.41 7.87 -33.32
CA PRO A 237 -0.01 7.65 -32.95
C PRO A 237 0.29 8.04 -31.52
N GLU A 238 1.08 7.20 -30.82
CA GLU A 238 1.55 7.41 -29.46
C GLU A 238 2.91 8.12 -29.50
N ILE A 239 2.93 9.44 -29.33
CA ILE A 239 4.14 10.26 -29.45
C ILE A 239 4.63 10.66 -28.07
N ASN A 240 5.60 9.93 -27.53
CA ASN A 240 6.25 10.26 -26.27
C ASN A 240 7.30 11.36 -26.48
N ILE A 241 7.16 12.50 -25.80
CA ILE A 241 8.07 13.65 -25.88
C ILE A 241 8.95 13.85 -24.65
N LEU A 242 8.84 13.00 -23.65
CA LEU A 242 9.61 13.07 -22.41
C LEU A 242 10.66 11.95 -22.32
N ASN A 243 11.81 12.28 -21.78
CA ASN A 243 12.80 11.33 -21.27
C ASN A 243 12.36 10.79 -19.90
N ASP A 244 13.08 9.80 -19.38
CA ASP A 244 12.77 9.16 -18.10
C ASP A 244 12.91 10.11 -16.90
N ASP A 245 13.74 11.13 -17.00
CA ASP A 245 13.91 12.21 -16.02
C ASP A 245 12.91 13.37 -16.20
N ALA A 246 11.94 13.22 -17.10
CA ALA A 246 10.95 14.21 -17.51
C ALA A 246 11.54 15.48 -18.15
N THR A 247 12.74 15.42 -18.69
CA THR A 247 13.21 16.41 -19.66
C THR A 247 12.57 16.16 -21.03
N ILE A 248 12.46 17.19 -21.85
CA ILE A 248 11.96 17.05 -23.22
C ILE A 248 12.98 16.25 -24.05
N ASN A 249 12.51 15.24 -24.76
CA ASN A 249 13.37 14.42 -25.61
C ASN A 249 13.65 15.05 -26.97
N ASN A 250 14.38 14.35 -27.84
CA ASN A 250 14.80 14.86 -29.16
C ASN A 250 13.63 15.22 -30.10
N LEU A 251 12.41 14.70 -29.87
CA LEU A 251 11.22 15.07 -30.64
C LEU A 251 10.71 16.48 -30.32
N GLY A 252 11.16 17.05 -29.22
CA GLY A 252 10.80 18.41 -28.81
C GLY A 252 11.55 19.53 -29.53
N GLY A 253 12.39 19.23 -30.53
CA GLY A 253 13.10 20.21 -31.33
C GLY A 253 13.95 21.17 -30.48
N LYS A 254 13.67 22.47 -30.56
CA LYS A 254 14.43 23.51 -29.83
C LYS A 254 14.27 23.40 -28.28
N TYR A 255 13.28 22.69 -27.79
CA TYR A 255 13.04 22.49 -26.37
C TYR A 255 13.74 21.22 -25.82
N ALA A 256 14.36 20.42 -26.69
CA ALA A 256 15.04 19.18 -26.30
C ALA A 256 16.07 19.42 -25.18
N GLY A 257 16.06 18.56 -24.17
CA GLY A 257 16.92 18.65 -22.97
C GLY A 257 16.46 19.62 -21.89
N MET A 258 15.41 20.42 -22.12
CA MET A 258 14.83 21.29 -21.09
C MET A 258 14.02 20.46 -20.09
N ASP A 259 14.08 20.85 -18.81
CA ASP A 259 13.10 20.37 -17.83
C ASP A 259 11.67 20.70 -18.28
N ARG A 260 10.71 19.82 -17.99
CA ARG A 260 9.30 19.97 -18.42
C ARG A 260 8.70 21.32 -18.06
N TYR A 261 9.00 21.88 -16.89
CA TYR A 261 8.46 23.17 -16.44
C TYR A 261 9.16 24.36 -17.10
N GLU A 262 10.45 24.24 -17.38
CA GLU A 262 11.18 25.25 -18.17
C GLU A 262 10.72 25.23 -19.63
N ALA A 263 10.51 24.05 -20.19
CA ALA A 263 9.93 23.90 -21.52
C ALA A 263 8.51 24.48 -21.61
N ARG A 264 7.67 24.25 -20.59
CA ARG A 264 6.33 24.87 -20.49
C ARG A 264 6.39 26.38 -20.59
N LYS A 265 7.28 27.01 -19.83
CA LYS A 265 7.45 28.50 -19.86
C LYS A 265 7.91 28.97 -21.24
N ALA A 266 8.88 28.28 -21.84
CA ALA A 266 9.39 28.63 -23.16
C ALA A 266 8.34 28.46 -24.27
N MET A 267 7.58 27.35 -24.25
CA MET A 267 6.50 27.08 -25.19
C MET A 267 5.36 28.11 -25.09
N VAL A 268 4.95 28.47 -23.89
CA VAL A 268 3.91 29.50 -23.67
C VAL A 268 4.36 30.85 -24.21
N ALA A 269 5.62 31.25 -23.99
CA ALA A 269 6.17 32.49 -24.54
C ALA A 269 6.21 32.47 -26.08
N ASP A 270 6.57 31.36 -26.70
CA ASP A 270 6.57 31.21 -28.15
C ASP A 270 5.15 31.21 -28.76
N LEU A 271 4.17 30.60 -28.06
CA LEU A 271 2.76 30.64 -28.45
C LEU A 271 2.20 32.09 -28.41
N ASP A 272 2.56 32.84 -27.39
CA ASP A 272 2.21 34.25 -27.26
C ASP A 272 2.83 35.09 -28.41
N ALA A 273 4.12 34.91 -28.67
CA ALA A 273 4.82 35.58 -29.75
C ALA A 273 4.25 35.28 -31.16
N LEU A 274 3.67 34.07 -31.35
CA LEU A 274 2.98 33.68 -32.57
C LEU A 274 1.51 34.15 -32.62
N GLY A 275 1.00 34.78 -31.57
CA GLY A 275 -0.41 35.18 -31.45
C GLY A 275 -1.39 34.01 -31.36
N LEU A 276 -0.90 32.84 -30.91
CA LEU A 276 -1.69 31.63 -30.73
C LEU A 276 -2.15 31.42 -29.28
N LEU A 277 -1.56 32.12 -28.33
CA LEU A 277 -2.03 32.15 -26.92
C LEU A 277 -3.21 33.13 -26.82
N VAL A 278 -4.40 32.62 -26.47
CA VAL A 278 -5.61 33.43 -26.39
C VAL A 278 -5.70 34.13 -25.02
N LYS A 279 -5.55 33.35 -23.97
CA LYS A 279 -5.58 33.83 -22.57
C LYS A 279 -4.97 32.77 -21.64
N VAL A 280 -4.69 33.22 -20.42
CA VAL A 280 -4.28 32.36 -19.29
C VAL A 280 -5.26 32.60 -18.17
N GLU A 281 -5.89 31.54 -17.66
CA GLU A 281 -6.83 31.60 -16.53
C GLU A 281 -6.24 30.87 -15.33
N ASP A 282 -6.40 31.45 -14.15
CA ASP A 282 -6.04 30.75 -12.91
C ASP A 282 -6.97 29.54 -12.72
N HIS A 283 -6.38 28.39 -12.44
CA HIS A 283 -7.11 27.15 -12.28
C HIS A 283 -6.49 26.31 -11.17
N VAL A 284 -7.34 25.83 -10.26
CA VAL A 284 -6.94 24.86 -9.24
C VAL A 284 -7.31 23.46 -9.74
N HIS A 285 -6.34 22.57 -9.77
CA HIS A 285 -6.56 21.20 -10.21
C HIS A 285 -5.79 20.19 -9.36
N ASN A 286 -6.26 18.97 -9.37
CA ASN A 286 -5.62 17.87 -8.66
C ASN A 286 -4.40 17.38 -9.46
N VAL A 287 -3.24 17.43 -8.82
CA VAL A 287 -1.98 16.94 -9.38
C VAL A 287 -1.56 15.67 -8.66
N GLY A 288 -1.28 14.62 -9.42
CA GLY A 288 -0.75 13.37 -8.88
C GLY A 288 0.71 13.53 -8.47
N THR A 289 1.04 13.20 -7.23
CA THR A 289 2.40 13.19 -6.68
C THR A 289 2.77 11.82 -6.16
N HIS A 290 4.04 11.47 -6.23
CA HIS A 290 4.55 10.21 -5.67
C HIS A 290 4.64 10.32 -4.14
N ASP A 291 4.02 9.41 -3.42
CA ASP A 291 3.91 9.43 -1.93
C ASP A 291 5.27 9.47 -1.22
N ARG A 292 6.36 8.95 -1.84
CA ARG A 292 7.70 8.85 -1.24
C ARG A 292 8.57 10.08 -1.45
N CYS A 293 8.62 10.61 -2.66
CA CYS A 293 9.50 11.74 -3.02
C CYS A 293 8.75 13.05 -3.28
N LYS A 294 7.40 13.02 -3.24
CA LYS A 294 6.52 14.18 -3.46
C LYS A 294 6.69 14.86 -4.83
N THR A 295 7.30 14.16 -5.78
CA THR A 295 7.46 14.65 -7.14
C THR A 295 6.17 14.44 -7.92
N THR A 296 5.80 15.39 -8.77
CA THR A 296 4.70 15.24 -9.71
C THR A 296 4.96 14.05 -10.64
N VAL A 297 4.00 13.14 -10.67
CA VAL A 297 4.03 11.93 -11.50
C VAL A 297 3.75 12.27 -12.94
N GLU A 298 4.47 11.62 -13.87
CA GLU A 298 4.24 11.73 -15.30
C GLU A 298 3.57 10.47 -15.86
N PRO A 299 2.35 10.55 -16.39
CA PRO A 299 1.83 9.47 -17.20
C PRO A 299 2.70 9.30 -18.47
N MET A 300 3.27 8.11 -18.65
CA MET A 300 4.17 7.81 -19.78
C MET A 300 3.93 6.41 -20.33
N ILE A 301 4.04 6.24 -21.63
CA ILE A 301 4.03 4.91 -22.25
C ILE A 301 5.38 4.24 -21.99
N LYS A 302 5.34 3.08 -21.33
CA LYS A 302 6.52 2.26 -21.04
C LYS A 302 6.23 0.80 -21.33
N GLN A 303 7.27 0.08 -21.76
CA GLN A 303 7.20 -1.37 -21.82
C GLN A 303 7.42 -1.95 -20.43
N GLN A 304 6.40 -2.57 -19.86
CA GLN A 304 6.37 -3.07 -18.50
C GLN A 304 5.82 -4.51 -18.46
N TRP A 305 6.01 -5.18 -17.31
CA TRP A 305 5.38 -6.46 -17.02
C TRP A 305 4.06 -6.24 -16.27
N PHE A 306 3.04 -6.97 -16.71
CA PHE A 306 1.68 -6.87 -16.16
C PHE A 306 1.12 -8.22 -15.78
N VAL A 307 0.26 -8.23 -14.75
CA VAL A 307 -0.64 -9.34 -14.41
C VAL A 307 -2.04 -9.00 -14.91
N LYS A 308 -2.65 -9.90 -15.70
CA LYS A 308 -4.06 -9.79 -16.09
C LYS A 308 -4.94 -10.07 -14.89
N MET A 309 -5.79 -9.09 -14.55
CA MET A 309 -6.59 -9.18 -13.33
C MET A 309 -8.00 -9.72 -13.55
N ASP A 310 -8.55 -9.64 -14.75
CA ASP A 310 -9.96 -9.96 -15.06
C ASP A 310 -10.41 -11.34 -14.56
N GLU A 311 -9.58 -12.37 -14.71
CA GLU A 311 -9.90 -13.72 -14.26
C GLU A 311 -9.48 -13.96 -12.80
N LEU A 312 -8.33 -13.41 -12.39
CA LEU A 312 -7.79 -13.60 -11.05
C LEU A 312 -8.65 -12.98 -9.95
N ILE A 313 -9.33 -11.89 -10.26
CA ILE A 313 -10.14 -11.19 -9.25
C ILE A 313 -11.49 -11.85 -8.98
N LYS A 314 -12.05 -12.63 -9.91
CA LYS A 314 -13.37 -13.24 -9.79
C LYS A 314 -13.53 -14.10 -8.53
N PRO A 315 -12.64 -15.08 -8.24
CA PRO A 315 -12.75 -15.87 -7.03
C PRO A 315 -12.62 -15.01 -5.74
N ALA A 316 -11.82 -13.95 -5.78
CA ALA A 316 -11.66 -13.05 -4.66
C ALA A 316 -12.94 -12.25 -4.36
N VAL A 317 -13.63 -11.78 -5.40
CA VAL A 317 -14.91 -11.10 -5.29
C VAL A 317 -15.99 -12.05 -4.76
N GLU A 318 -16.07 -13.26 -5.31
CA GLU A 318 -17.05 -14.26 -4.87
C GLU A 318 -16.81 -14.72 -3.43
N GLY A 319 -15.54 -14.90 -3.01
CA GLY A 319 -15.20 -15.30 -1.65
C GLY A 319 -15.66 -14.32 -0.57
N VAL A 320 -15.68 -13.01 -0.88
CA VAL A 320 -16.24 -12.00 0.04
C VAL A 320 -17.77 -11.94 -0.09
N LYS A 321 -18.33 -11.99 -1.30
CA LYS A 321 -19.78 -11.93 -1.51
C LYS A 321 -20.55 -13.07 -0.84
N ASN A 322 -20.02 -14.28 -0.88
CA ASN A 322 -20.66 -15.47 -0.33
C ASN A 322 -20.35 -15.69 1.16
N GLY A 323 -19.54 -14.81 1.79
CA GLY A 323 -19.16 -14.89 3.20
C GLY A 323 -18.07 -15.92 3.50
N ASP A 324 -17.38 -16.45 2.50
CA ASP A 324 -16.21 -17.30 2.72
C ASP A 324 -15.06 -16.52 3.38
N ILE A 325 -14.94 -15.23 3.04
CA ILE A 325 -14.06 -14.26 3.72
C ILE A 325 -14.91 -13.13 4.26
N GLU A 326 -14.84 -12.88 5.56
CA GLU A 326 -15.56 -11.83 6.25
C GLU A 326 -14.67 -10.59 6.47
N LEU A 327 -15.13 -9.41 6.02
CA LEU A 327 -14.44 -8.14 6.26
C LEU A 327 -15.04 -7.44 7.48
N MET A 328 -14.20 -7.04 8.41
CA MET A 328 -14.62 -6.44 9.67
C MET A 328 -13.99 -5.06 9.88
N PRO A 329 -14.77 -3.98 10.03
CA PRO A 329 -16.24 -3.95 10.01
C PRO A 329 -16.82 -4.14 8.61
N ALA A 330 -18.06 -4.57 8.51
CA ALA A 330 -18.77 -4.81 7.24
C ALA A 330 -18.85 -3.57 6.33
N SER A 331 -18.67 -2.36 6.85
CA SER A 331 -18.57 -1.14 6.05
C SER A 331 -17.40 -1.16 5.06
N MET A 332 -16.38 -2.00 5.30
CA MET A 332 -15.22 -2.17 4.41
C MET A 332 -15.57 -2.93 3.12
N ASP A 333 -16.68 -3.67 3.08
CA ASP A 333 -17.17 -4.33 1.86
C ASP A 333 -17.32 -3.34 0.71
N LYS A 334 -17.89 -2.16 1.00
CA LYS A 334 -18.06 -1.11 -0.02
C LYS A 334 -16.72 -0.66 -0.60
N THR A 335 -15.72 -0.48 0.24
CA THR A 335 -14.37 -0.09 -0.19
C THR A 335 -13.71 -1.21 -1.00
N TYR A 336 -13.85 -2.45 -0.55
CA TYR A 336 -13.34 -3.63 -1.24
C TYR A 336 -13.92 -3.76 -2.66
N PHE A 337 -15.26 -3.71 -2.79
CA PHE A 337 -15.92 -3.84 -4.09
C PHE A 337 -15.64 -2.65 -5.00
N ASN A 338 -15.53 -1.44 -4.48
CA ASN A 338 -15.13 -0.29 -5.29
C ASN A 338 -13.75 -0.47 -5.95
N TRP A 339 -12.79 -1.08 -5.25
CA TRP A 339 -11.49 -1.38 -5.81
C TRP A 339 -11.52 -2.55 -6.80
N THR A 340 -12.29 -3.61 -6.50
CA THR A 340 -12.34 -4.81 -7.35
C THR A 340 -13.16 -4.61 -8.62
N ASP A 341 -14.23 -3.81 -8.58
CA ASP A 341 -15.06 -3.49 -9.74
C ASP A 341 -14.33 -2.61 -10.76
N ASN A 342 -13.33 -1.84 -10.32
CA ASN A 342 -12.55 -0.94 -11.16
C ASN A 342 -11.10 -1.42 -11.35
N ILE A 343 -10.83 -2.71 -11.08
CA ILE A 343 -9.47 -3.22 -11.16
C ILE A 343 -8.94 -3.24 -12.60
N ARG A 344 -7.69 -2.81 -12.76
CA ARG A 344 -6.96 -2.85 -14.04
C ARG A 344 -5.84 -3.87 -13.94
N ASP A 345 -5.23 -4.20 -15.09
CA ASP A 345 -4.03 -5.03 -15.11
C ASP A 345 -2.94 -4.41 -14.24
N TRP A 346 -2.36 -5.22 -13.38
CA TRP A 346 -1.38 -4.78 -12.39
C TRP A 346 0.01 -4.71 -13.00
N CYS A 347 0.61 -3.51 -13.07
CA CYS A 347 2.01 -3.32 -13.42
C CYS A 347 2.91 -3.83 -12.28
N ILE A 348 3.66 -4.89 -12.55
CA ILE A 348 4.51 -5.57 -11.55
C ILE A 348 6.00 -5.30 -11.68
N SER A 349 6.46 -4.66 -12.74
CA SER A 349 7.88 -4.32 -12.92
C SER A 349 8.23 -2.96 -12.32
N ARG A 350 9.39 -2.88 -11.70
CA ARG A 350 9.99 -1.66 -11.15
C ARG A 350 11.43 -1.57 -11.62
N GLN A 351 11.86 -0.38 -12.03
CA GLN A 351 13.22 -0.08 -12.49
C GLN A 351 14.15 0.17 -11.30
N LEU A 352 14.10 -0.76 -10.35
CA LEU A 352 14.88 -0.76 -9.12
C LEU A 352 15.94 -1.85 -9.13
N TRP A 353 16.93 -1.72 -8.27
CA TRP A 353 17.91 -2.77 -8.04
C TRP A 353 17.58 -3.63 -6.83
N TRP A 354 16.94 -3.05 -5.82
CA TRP A 354 16.55 -3.74 -4.60
C TRP A 354 15.16 -4.38 -4.72
N GLY A 355 15.10 -5.70 -4.73
CA GLY A 355 13.89 -6.50 -4.82
C GLY A 355 14.10 -7.82 -5.55
N HIS A 356 13.04 -8.57 -5.77
CA HIS A 356 13.06 -9.82 -6.55
C HIS A 356 13.26 -9.50 -8.04
N ARG A 357 14.39 -9.84 -8.58
CA ARG A 357 14.68 -9.63 -9.99
C ARG A 357 13.79 -10.50 -10.87
N ILE A 358 13.21 -9.93 -11.92
CA ILE A 358 12.31 -10.63 -12.82
C ILE A 358 13.05 -11.81 -13.49
N PRO A 359 12.49 -13.04 -13.41
CA PRO A 359 13.14 -14.26 -13.89
C PRO A 359 12.96 -14.46 -15.40
N ALA A 360 13.17 -13.41 -16.20
CA ALA A 360 13.15 -13.42 -17.66
C ALA A 360 14.54 -13.12 -18.22
N TYR A 361 14.93 -13.86 -19.25
CA TYR A 361 16.27 -13.79 -19.85
C TYR A 361 16.15 -13.57 -21.35
N TYR A 362 16.91 -12.61 -21.88
CA TYR A 362 16.88 -12.20 -23.28
C TYR A 362 18.16 -12.57 -23.98
N CYS A 363 18.06 -13.35 -25.04
CA CYS A 363 19.18 -13.58 -25.95
C CYS A 363 19.39 -12.36 -26.83
N LYS A 364 20.55 -11.74 -26.76
CA LYS A 364 20.89 -10.55 -27.56
C LYS A 364 21.13 -10.86 -29.02
N ASP A 365 21.43 -12.13 -29.35
CA ASP A 365 21.76 -12.54 -30.73
C ASP A 365 20.52 -12.92 -31.54
N CYS A 366 19.49 -13.53 -30.94
CA CYS A 366 18.30 -13.97 -31.65
C CYS A 366 16.98 -13.38 -31.15
N GLY A 367 17.02 -12.56 -30.08
CA GLY A 367 15.84 -11.93 -29.50
C GLY A 367 14.92 -12.86 -28.70
N GLU A 368 15.30 -14.15 -28.52
CA GLU A 368 14.48 -15.10 -27.75
C GLU A 368 14.41 -14.70 -26.29
N MET A 369 13.22 -14.76 -25.71
CA MET A 369 12.98 -14.55 -24.28
C MET A 369 12.66 -15.87 -23.60
N THR A 370 13.36 -16.20 -22.52
CA THR A 370 13.17 -17.41 -21.72
C THR A 370 12.82 -17.02 -20.28
N VAL A 371 11.73 -17.55 -19.74
CA VAL A 371 11.36 -17.39 -18.32
C VAL A 371 11.79 -18.64 -17.56
N SER A 372 12.61 -18.48 -16.53
CA SER A 372 13.17 -19.59 -15.77
C SER A 372 13.52 -19.19 -14.34
N ALA A 373 13.31 -20.10 -13.37
CA ALA A 373 13.78 -19.95 -12.00
C ALA A 373 15.31 -20.04 -11.90
N GLU A 374 15.90 -20.86 -12.76
CA GLU A 374 17.36 -21.02 -12.83
C GLU A 374 17.97 -20.00 -13.80
N LYS A 375 19.19 -19.58 -13.50
CA LYS A 375 19.94 -18.68 -14.37
C LYS A 375 20.15 -19.32 -15.76
N VAL A 376 19.64 -18.66 -16.79
CA VAL A 376 19.84 -19.08 -18.18
C VAL A 376 21.19 -18.53 -18.67
N CYS A 377 22.18 -19.41 -18.80
CA CYS A 377 23.52 -19.05 -19.31
C CYS A 377 23.66 -19.25 -20.82
N THR A 378 22.77 -20.02 -21.43
CA THR A 378 22.80 -20.34 -22.87
C THR A 378 21.39 -20.29 -23.42
N CYS A 379 21.21 -19.60 -24.54
CA CYS A 379 19.92 -19.49 -25.20
C CYS A 379 19.43 -20.86 -25.70
N PRO A 380 18.23 -21.31 -25.31
CA PRO A 380 17.72 -22.62 -25.71
C PRO A 380 17.40 -22.71 -27.21
N LYS A 381 17.24 -21.57 -27.90
CA LYS A 381 16.88 -21.51 -29.31
C LYS A 381 18.10 -21.50 -30.26
N CYS A 382 19.11 -20.70 -29.95
CA CYS A 382 20.26 -20.51 -30.87
C CYS A 382 21.61 -20.94 -30.28
N GLY A 383 21.67 -21.38 -29.02
CA GLY A 383 22.90 -21.82 -28.35
C GLY A 383 23.85 -20.69 -27.94
N SER A 384 23.49 -19.43 -28.15
CA SER A 384 24.32 -18.29 -27.76
C SER A 384 24.45 -18.15 -26.25
N THR A 385 25.62 -17.74 -25.77
CA THR A 385 25.89 -17.39 -24.38
C THR A 385 25.65 -15.89 -24.08
N ASN A 386 25.30 -15.11 -25.09
CA ASN A 386 24.99 -13.69 -24.96
C ASN A 386 23.54 -13.51 -24.46
N VAL A 387 23.31 -13.87 -23.19
CA VAL A 387 21.99 -13.86 -22.53
C VAL A 387 22.04 -12.92 -21.34
N GLU A 388 21.10 -11.99 -21.28
CA GLU A 388 20.94 -11.06 -20.16
C GLU A 388 19.61 -11.26 -19.45
N GLN A 389 19.64 -11.24 -18.10
CA GLN A 389 18.42 -11.21 -17.29
C GLN A 389 17.77 -9.83 -17.34
N ASP A 390 16.44 -9.80 -17.31
CA ASP A 390 15.66 -8.56 -17.19
C ASP A 390 16.23 -7.67 -16.08
N PRO A 391 16.49 -6.38 -16.33
CA PRO A 391 17.08 -5.48 -15.34
C PRO A 391 16.12 -5.12 -14.21
N ASP A 392 14.81 -5.25 -14.42
CA ASP A 392 13.79 -4.80 -13.50
C ASP A 392 13.58 -5.79 -12.34
N THR A 393 13.02 -5.28 -11.26
CA THR A 393 12.57 -6.07 -10.11
C THR A 393 11.04 -6.07 -10.03
N LEU A 394 10.50 -7.02 -9.29
CA LEU A 394 9.06 -7.09 -9.02
C LEU A 394 8.63 -6.05 -7.99
N ASP A 395 7.41 -5.55 -8.12
CA ASP A 395 6.72 -4.76 -7.11
C ASP A 395 6.78 -5.48 -5.74
N THR A 396 7.06 -4.75 -4.67
CA THR A 396 7.14 -5.31 -3.31
C THR A 396 5.88 -6.08 -2.93
N TRP A 397 4.72 -5.62 -3.40
CA TRP A 397 3.44 -6.25 -3.13
C TRP A 397 3.25 -7.60 -3.81
N PHE A 398 4.07 -7.93 -4.81
CA PHE A 398 4.05 -9.24 -5.44
C PHE A 398 4.51 -10.34 -4.48
N SER A 399 5.56 -10.12 -3.73
CA SER A 399 6.03 -11.03 -2.68
C SER A 399 5.15 -10.98 -1.43
N SER A 400 4.73 -9.77 -1.02
CA SER A 400 3.89 -9.58 0.18
C SER A 400 2.52 -10.26 0.06
N ALA A 401 1.98 -10.38 -1.17
CA ALA A 401 0.73 -11.09 -1.44
C ALA A 401 0.79 -12.60 -1.15
N LEU A 402 1.99 -13.17 -1.08
CA LEU A 402 2.20 -14.60 -0.85
C LEU A 402 2.37 -14.95 0.63
N TRP A 403 2.40 -13.94 1.51
CA TRP A 403 2.73 -14.08 2.93
C TRP A 403 1.96 -15.19 3.66
N PRO A 404 0.64 -15.37 3.47
CA PRO A 404 -0.13 -16.37 4.20
C PRO A 404 0.33 -17.83 3.98
N PHE A 405 1.00 -18.11 2.87
CA PHE A 405 1.43 -19.46 2.54
C PHE A 405 2.94 -19.59 2.26
N SER A 406 3.60 -18.55 1.76
CA SER A 406 5.05 -18.59 1.54
C SER A 406 5.83 -18.70 2.85
N THR A 407 5.34 -18.07 3.93
CA THR A 407 5.95 -18.14 5.26
C THR A 407 5.83 -19.50 5.90
N LEU A 408 4.85 -20.30 5.48
CA LEU A 408 4.61 -21.66 5.95
C LEU A 408 5.31 -22.73 5.09
N GLY A 409 6.16 -22.28 4.14
CA GLY A 409 7.04 -23.16 3.37
C GLY A 409 6.61 -23.46 1.93
N TRP A 410 5.44 -22.95 1.47
CA TRP A 410 5.05 -23.10 0.06
C TRP A 410 6.17 -22.54 -0.88
N PRO A 411 6.50 -23.19 -2.02
CA PRO A 411 5.75 -24.23 -2.74
C PRO A 411 5.99 -25.66 -2.24
N GLU A 412 6.80 -25.87 -1.21
CA GLU A 412 6.95 -27.18 -0.61
C GLU A 412 5.70 -27.58 0.20
N LYS A 413 5.50 -28.88 0.38
CA LYS A 413 4.49 -29.40 1.29
C LYS A 413 5.11 -29.54 2.68
N THR A 414 4.70 -28.70 3.60
CA THR A 414 5.17 -28.69 4.99
C THR A 414 4.03 -29.01 5.95
N GLU A 415 4.34 -29.50 7.13
CA GLU A 415 3.35 -29.78 8.18
C GLU A 415 2.68 -28.45 8.63
N GLU A 416 3.43 -27.36 8.70
CA GLU A 416 2.93 -26.03 9.03
C GLU A 416 1.90 -25.53 8.00
N LEU A 417 2.18 -25.74 6.71
CA LEU A 417 1.26 -25.34 5.64
C LEU A 417 -0.04 -26.16 5.69
N ASP A 418 0.06 -27.46 5.92
CA ASP A 418 -1.11 -28.35 5.99
C ASP A 418 -1.96 -28.05 7.24
N TYR A 419 -1.35 -27.62 8.35
CA TYR A 419 -2.03 -27.36 9.62
C TYR A 419 -2.60 -25.94 9.71
N PHE A 420 -1.83 -24.90 9.34
CA PHE A 420 -2.18 -23.50 9.58
C PHE A 420 -2.79 -22.77 8.38
N TYR A 421 -2.82 -23.37 7.20
CA TYR A 421 -3.43 -22.75 6.01
C TYR A 421 -4.75 -23.45 5.63
N PRO A 422 -5.85 -22.74 5.40
CA PRO A 422 -6.04 -21.28 5.50
C PRO A 422 -5.85 -20.74 6.93
N THR A 423 -5.36 -19.50 7.05
CA THR A 423 -5.25 -18.85 8.36
C THR A 423 -6.61 -18.34 8.83
N ASP A 424 -6.74 -17.97 10.10
CA ASP A 424 -8.04 -17.58 10.66
C ASP A 424 -8.33 -16.10 10.48
N VAL A 425 -7.41 -15.23 10.92
CA VAL A 425 -7.62 -13.78 10.97
C VAL A 425 -6.39 -13.05 10.45
N LEU A 426 -6.61 -12.14 9.49
CA LEU A 426 -5.68 -11.10 9.11
C LEU A 426 -6.06 -9.81 9.84
N VAL A 427 -5.12 -9.18 10.53
CA VAL A 427 -5.29 -7.83 11.10
C VAL A 427 -4.47 -6.85 10.29
N THR A 428 -5.05 -5.75 9.86
CA THR A 428 -4.35 -4.74 9.04
C THR A 428 -5.04 -3.38 9.07
N GLY A 429 -4.32 -2.33 8.69
CA GLY A 429 -4.90 -1.02 8.43
C GLY A 429 -5.84 -1.02 7.21
N TYR A 430 -6.89 -0.21 7.25
CA TYR A 430 -7.83 -0.09 6.12
C TYR A 430 -7.17 0.54 4.88
N ASP A 431 -6.09 1.27 5.05
CA ASP A 431 -5.37 1.99 3.99
C ASP A 431 -4.62 1.08 3.00
N ILE A 432 -4.39 -0.19 3.37
CA ILE A 432 -3.74 -1.18 2.50
C ILE A 432 -4.68 -2.30 2.03
N ILE A 433 -5.99 -2.07 2.02
CA ILE A 433 -6.98 -3.03 1.50
C ILE A 433 -6.69 -3.41 0.04
N PHE A 434 -6.40 -2.42 -0.81
CA PHE A 434 -6.05 -2.65 -2.20
C PHE A 434 -4.66 -3.27 -2.36
N PHE A 435 -3.68 -2.73 -1.67
CA PHE A 435 -2.29 -3.13 -1.85
C PHE A 435 -1.99 -4.54 -1.38
N TRP A 436 -2.60 -4.96 -0.27
CA TRP A 436 -2.24 -6.20 0.39
C TRP A 436 -3.39 -7.19 0.49
N VAL A 437 -4.54 -6.77 1.03
CA VAL A 437 -5.65 -7.70 1.29
C VAL A 437 -6.18 -8.33 0.01
N ILE A 438 -6.55 -7.53 -0.98
CA ILE A 438 -7.07 -8.01 -2.27
C ILE A 438 -6.05 -8.93 -2.95
N ARG A 439 -4.77 -8.54 -2.91
CA ARG A 439 -3.68 -9.31 -3.52
C ARG A 439 -3.44 -10.64 -2.83
N MET A 440 -3.50 -10.71 -1.50
CA MET A 440 -3.42 -11.99 -0.78
C MET A 440 -4.61 -12.89 -1.10
N ILE A 441 -5.82 -12.33 -1.21
CA ILE A 441 -7.03 -13.11 -1.48
C ILE A 441 -6.96 -13.77 -2.85
N PHE A 442 -6.71 -13.02 -3.94
CA PHE A 442 -6.63 -13.65 -5.26
C PHE A 442 -5.42 -14.60 -5.38
N SER A 443 -4.29 -14.29 -4.74
CA SER A 443 -3.12 -15.17 -4.73
C SER A 443 -3.41 -16.49 -4.00
N GLY A 444 -4.14 -16.44 -2.88
CA GLY A 444 -4.56 -17.62 -2.15
C GLY A 444 -5.45 -18.54 -3.01
N TYR A 445 -6.48 -17.99 -3.64
CA TYR A 445 -7.34 -18.76 -4.54
C TYR A 445 -6.59 -19.31 -5.75
N GLU A 446 -5.72 -18.53 -6.38
CA GLU A 446 -4.99 -18.92 -7.59
C GLU A 446 -3.93 -20.01 -7.33
N HIS A 447 -3.16 -19.90 -6.24
CA HIS A 447 -2.00 -20.76 -6.01
C HIS A 447 -2.29 -21.90 -5.04
N MET A 448 -3.21 -21.70 -4.10
CA MET A 448 -3.57 -22.69 -3.09
C MET A 448 -4.94 -23.33 -3.34
N GLY A 449 -5.75 -22.78 -4.25
CA GLY A 449 -7.14 -23.24 -4.50
C GLY A 449 -8.08 -23.02 -3.33
N LYS A 450 -7.69 -22.21 -2.33
CA LYS A 450 -8.42 -21.93 -1.11
C LYS A 450 -8.23 -20.47 -0.71
N LYS A 451 -9.16 -19.93 0.07
CA LYS A 451 -9.00 -18.62 0.71
C LYS A 451 -7.71 -18.57 1.56
N PRO A 452 -7.04 -17.41 1.65
CA PRO A 452 -5.84 -17.28 2.48
C PRO A 452 -6.14 -17.15 3.97
N PHE A 453 -7.30 -16.62 4.33
CA PHE A 453 -7.78 -16.39 5.70
C PHE A 453 -9.31 -16.34 5.73
N GLY A 454 -9.90 -16.61 6.91
CA GLY A 454 -11.35 -16.56 7.09
C GLY A 454 -11.89 -15.15 7.32
N LYS A 455 -11.12 -14.31 8.01
CA LYS A 455 -11.54 -12.95 8.40
C LYS A 455 -10.44 -11.92 8.18
N VAL A 456 -10.85 -10.68 7.89
CA VAL A 456 -9.97 -9.52 7.85
C VAL A 456 -10.47 -8.49 8.85
N LEU A 457 -9.71 -8.26 9.91
CA LEU A 457 -10.00 -7.24 10.90
C LEU A 457 -9.24 -5.96 10.54
N PHE A 458 -9.98 -4.95 10.09
CA PHE A 458 -9.42 -3.65 9.78
C PHE A 458 -9.37 -2.76 11.02
N HIS A 459 -8.24 -2.16 11.26
CA HIS A 459 -8.09 -1.07 12.23
C HIS A 459 -7.90 0.26 11.53
N GLY A 460 -8.22 1.35 12.25
CA GLY A 460 -7.94 2.71 11.78
C GLY A 460 -6.50 3.13 12.04
N LEU A 461 -6.17 4.35 11.62
CA LEU A 461 -4.85 4.94 11.82
C LEU A 461 -4.76 5.65 13.17
N VAL A 462 -3.57 5.62 13.77
CA VAL A 462 -3.27 6.45 14.94
C VAL A 462 -2.88 7.84 14.45
N ARG A 463 -3.65 8.84 14.89
CA ARG A 463 -3.46 10.25 14.53
C ARG A 463 -2.96 11.05 15.72
N ASP A 464 -2.41 12.22 15.47
CA ASP A 464 -2.03 13.15 16.54
C ASP A 464 -3.27 13.65 17.32
N SER A 465 -3.06 14.42 18.37
CA SER A 465 -4.14 14.97 19.22
C SER A 465 -5.10 15.90 18.45
N GLN A 466 -4.66 16.46 17.33
CA GLN A 466 -5.48 17.30 16.45
C GLN A 466 -6.22 16.51 15.37
N GLY A 467 -5.99 15.19 15.28
CA GLY A 467 -6.59 14.31 14.28
C GLY A 467 -5.86 14.28 12.94
N ARG A 468 -4.66 14.86 12.85
CA ARG A 468 -3.85 14.84 11.62
C ARG A 468 -3.09 13.52 11.50
N LYS A 469 -2.90 13.05 10.27
CA LYS A 469 -2.02 11.91 9.97
C LYS A 469 -0.60 12.22 10.46
N MET A 470 -0.02 11.29 11.19
CA MET A 470 1.37 11.42 11.64
C MET A 470 2.31 11.29 10.45
N SER A 471 3.23 12.25 10.30
CA SER A 471 4.25 12.23 9.26
C SER A 471 5.57 12.83 9.75
N LYS A 472 6.68 12.42 9.12
CA LYS A 472 8.00 12.98 9.44
C LYS A 472 8.09 14.46 9.07
N SER A 473 7.42 14.88 7.99
CA SER A 473 7.42 16.26 7.52
C SER A 473 6.70 17.21 8.48
N LEU A 474 5.67 16.72 9.19
CA LEU A 474 4.96 17.50 10.20
C LEU A 474 5.62 17.44 11.58
N GLY A 475 6.58 16.55 11.80
CA GLY A 475 7.24 16.37 13.10
C GLY A 475 6.27 15.94 14.22
N ASN A 476 5.09 15.42 13.88
CA ASN A 476 4.05 15.02 14.82
C ASN A 476 4.01 13.51 15.09
N GLY A 477 5.02 12.77 14.61
CA GLY A 477 5.17 11.34 14.88
C GLY A 477 5.52 11.08 16.34
N ILE A 478 4.94 10.03 16.90
CA ILE A 478 5.22 9.58 18.27
C ILE A 478 6.00 8.26 18.18
N ASP A 479 7.20 8.25 18.74
CA ASP A 479 8.00 7.03 18.84
C ASP A 479 7.44 6.13 19.94
N PRO A 480 6.96 4.91 19.62
CA PRO A 480 6.46 3.98 20.63
C PRO A 480 7.53 3.61 21.67
N LEU A 481 8.82 3.64 21.34
CA LEU A 481 9.89 3.36 22.30
C LEU A 481 10.02 4.45 23.35
N GLU A 482 9.86 5.71 22.96
CA GLU A 482 9.81 6.84 23.90
C GLU A 482 8.64 6.70 24.89
N VAL A 483 7.47 6.30 24.38
CA VAL A 483 6.30 6.04 25.23
C VAL A 483 6.57 4.90 26.21
N ILE A 484 7.18 3.81 25.74
CA ILE A 484 7.52 2.63 26.55
C ILE A 484 8.54 3.00 27.64
N GLU A 485 9.56 3.77 27.32
CA GLU A 485 10.57 4.21 28.28
C GLU A 485 9.96 5.06 29.39
N LYS A 486 9.04 5.95 29.05
CA LYS A 486 8.44 6.89 30.00
C LYS A 486 7.30 6.29 30.81
N TYR A 487 6.48 5.42 30.23
CA TYR A 487 5.22 4.94 30.83
C TYR A 487 5.11 3.41 30.91
N GLY A 488 5.99 2.66 30.26
CA GLY A 488 5.94 1.21 30.16
C GLY A 488 5.13 0.69 28.97
N ALA A 489 5.43 -0.53 28.55
CA ALA A 489 4.77 -1.19 27.42
C ALA A 489 3.27 -1.44 27.69
N ASP A 490 2.91 -1.82 28.93
CA ASP A 490 1.52 -2.06 29.32
C ASP A 490 0.64 -0.83 29.14
N ALA A 491 1.15 0.36 29.54
CA ALA A 491 0.44 1.62 29.39
C ALA A 491 0.19 1.94 27.91
N LEU A 492 1.19 1.76 27.05
CA LEU A 492 1.04 1.96 25.60
C LEU A 492 0.00 0.98 25.02
N ARG A 493 0.15 -0.30 25.27
CA ARG A 493 -0.76 -1.36 24.77
C ARG A 493 -2.19 -1.11 25.17
N TYR A 494 -2.41 -0.82 26.45
CA TYR A 494 -3.72 -0.54 26.99
C TYR A 494 -4.35 0.71 26.36
N THR A 495 -3.58 1.80 26.19
CA THR A 495 -4.02 3.03 25.53
C THR A 495 -4.49 2.76 24.10
N LEU A 496 -3.74 1.94 23.35
CA LEU A 496 -4.04 1.66 21.93
C LEU A 496 -5.34 0.85 21.75
N ILE A 497 -5.76 0.11 22.76
CA ILE A 497 -6.98 -0.71 22.69
C ILE A 497 -8.18 -0.02 23.31
N THR A 498 -7.97 0.78 24.37
CA THR A 498 -9.06 1.47 25.06
C THR A 498 -9.80 2.44 24.15
N GLY A 499 -11.11 2.20 23.97
CA GLY A 499 -11.97 3.02 23.12
C GLY A 499 -11.73 2.83 21.61
N ASN A 500 -10.98 1.81 21.23
CA ASN A 500 -10.79 1.45 19.83
C ASN A 500 -12.01 0.69 19.32
N ALA A 501 -12.47 1.06 18.12
CA ALA A 501 -13.50 0.33 17.38
C ALA A 501 -12.93 -0.05 16.00
N PRO A 502 -13.27 -1.24 15.48
CA PRO A 502 -12.81 -1.68 14.17
C PRO A 502 -13.05 -0.64 13.06
N GLY A 503 -12.04 -0.40 12.22
CA GLY A 503 -12.10 0.52 11.08
C GLY A 503 -12.02 2.02 11.42
N ASN A 504 -12.03 2.41 12.69
CA ASN A 504 -12.02 3.81 13.09
C ASN A 504 -10.62 4.30 13.47
N ASP A 505 -10.29 5.52 13.02
CA ASP A 505 -9.08 6.21 13.43
C ASP A 505 -9.14 6.57 14.92
N MET A 506 -7.99 6.54 15.59
CA MET A 506 -7.87 6.97 16.97
C MET A 506 -6.92 8.16 17.10
N ARG A 507 -7.24 9.09 18.01
CA ARG A 507 -6.33 10.18 18.38
C ARG A 507 -5.48 9.76 19.56
N PHE A 508 -4.20 10.00 19.47
CA PHE A 508 -3.26 9.74 20.56
C PHE A 508 -3.15 10.95 21.48
N TYR A 509 -3.30 10.71 22.79
CA TYR A 509 -3.16 11.71 23.85
C TYR A 509 -2.23 11.18 24.94
N TRP A 510 -1.28 11.98 25.38
CA TRP A 510 -0.35 11.60 26.46
C TRP A 510 -1.06 11.37 27.80
N GLU A 511 -2.11 12.13 28.06
CA GLU A 511 -2.93 12.00 29.27
C GLU A 511 -3.62 10.63 29.34
N ARG A 512 -4.00 10.06 28.20
CA ARG A 512 -4.54 8.68 28.14
C ARG A 512 -3.48 7.64 28.47
N VAL A 513 -2.24 7.85 28.05
CA VAL A 513 -1.14 6.93 28.40
C VAL A 513 -0.86 6.97 29.88
N GLU A 514 -0.91 8.13 30.50
CA GLU A 514 -0.75 8.28 31.96
C GLU A 514 -1.89 7.60 32.72
N ALA A 515 -3.14 7.75 32.30
CA ALA A 515 -4.28 7.05 32.88
C ALA A 515 -4.12 5.52 32.74
N SER A 516 -3.65 5.04 31.60
CA SER A 516 -3.36 3.62 31.34
C SER A 516 -2.27 3.08 32.27
N ARG A 517 -1.21 3.85 32.51
CA ARG A 517 -0.17 3.50 33.49
C ARG A 517 -0.76 3.39 34.90
N ASN A 518 -1.63 4.31 35.28
CA ASN A 518 -2.26 4.30 36.60
C ASN A 518 -3.14 3.05 36.78
N PHE A 519 -3.85 2.61 35.75
CA PHE A 519 -4.59 1.36 35.76
C PHE A 519 -3.66 0.15 35.93
N ALA A 520 -2.58 0.06 35.15
CA ALA A 520 -1.59 -1.00 35.30
C ALA A 520 -1.00 -1.05 36.72
N ASN A 521 -0.72 0.11 37.32
CA ASN A 521 -0.26 0.22 38.69
C ASN A 521 -1.34 -0.22 39.70
N LYS A 522 -2.63 0.04 39.45
CA LYS A 522 -3.75 -0.44 40.29
C LYS A 522 -3.77 -1.97 40.32
N VAL A 523 -3.67 -2.61 39.13
CA VAL A 523 -3.60 -4.08 39.00
C VAL A 523 -2.39 -4.65 39.76
N TRP A 524 -1.22 -4.04 39.56
CA TRP A 524 0.00 -4.42 40.28
C TRP A 524 -0.15 -4.34 41.80
N ASN A 525 -0.68 -3.22 42.31
CA ASN A 525 -0.86 -3.03 43.76
C ASN A 525 -1.91 -3.95 44.34
N ALA A 526 -2.99 -4.24 43.63
CA ALA A 526 -3.98 -5.23 44.04
C ALA A 526 -3.37 -6.64 44.15
N SER A 527 -2.59 -7.04 43.14
CA SER A 527 -1.87 -8.32 43.16
C SER A 527 -0.86 -8.39 44.29
N ARG A 528 -0.13 -7.32 44.53
CA ARG A 528 0.83 -7.21 45.62
C ARG A 528 0.15 -7.31 47.01
N PHE A 529 -1.02 -6.68 47.15
CA PHE A 529 -1.82 -6.80 48.36
C PHE A 529 -2.21 -8.26 48.63
N ILE A 530 -2.65 -8.99 47.63
CA ILE A 530 -2.99 -10.41 47.75
C ILE A 530 -1.76 -11.22 48.19
N MET A 531 -0.63 -11.05 47.53
CA MET A 531 0.60 -11.77 47.85
C MET A 531 1.13 -11.48 49.27
N MET A 532 0.98 -10.25 49.75
CA MET A 532 1.38 -9.87 51.11
C MET A 532 0.51 -10.56 52.19
N ASN A 533 -0.71 -10.94 51.85
CA ASN A 533 -1.62 -11.66 52.76
C ASN A 533 -1.53 -13.19 52.62
N ASP A 534 -0.63 -13.68 51.75
CA ASP A 534 -0.26 -15.09 51.63
C ASP A 534 1.26 -15.26 51.68
N PRO A 535 1.94 -14.89 52.79
CA PRO A 535 3.40 -14.88 52.86
C PRO A 535 4.05 -16.25 52.70
N ASP A 536 3.31 -17.31 53.04
CA ASP A 536 3.79 -18.69 52.96
C ASP A 536 3.48 -19.35 51.61
N ASN A 537 2.89 -18.62 50.67
CA ASN A 537 2.46 -19.09 49.34
C ASN A 537 1.61 -20.37 49.45
N LYS A 538 0.67 -20.40 50.41
CA LYS A 538 -0.20 -21.53 50.72
C LYS A 538 -1.47 -21.56 49.88
N ILE A 539 -1.79 -20.45 49.21
CA ILE A 539 -2.95 -20.37 48.30
C ILE A 539 -2.70 -21.33 47.14
N LYS A 540 -3.50 -22.35 47.10
CA LYS A 540 -3.54 -23.29 45.97
C LYS A 540 -4.68 -22.89 45.05
N THR A 541 -4.43 -22.85 43.76
CA THR A 541 -5.52 -22.87 42.78
C THR A 541 -6.24 -24.20 42.91
N THR A 542 -7.53 -24.14 43.18
CA THR A 542 -8.38 -25.33 43.28
C THR A 542 -9.58 -25.16 42.38
N ASP A 543 -10.00 -26.25 41.73
CA ASP A 543 -11.25 -26.30 40.97
C ASP A 543 -12.47 -26.46 41.91
N GLU A 544 -12.24 -26.70 43.20
CA GLU A 544 -13.26 -26.88 44.18
C GLU A 544 -13.58 -25.54 44.87
N GLN A 545 -14.86 -25.20 44.91
CA GLN A 545 -15.36 -24.02 45.61
C GLN A 545 -15.34 -24.23 47.11
N PRO A 546 -14.79 -23.30 47.93
CA PRO A 546 -14.84 -23.43 49.39
C PRO A 546 -16.29 -23.45 49.93
N ASP A 547 -16.56 -24.29 50.91
CA ASP A 547 -17.90 -24.48 51.49
C ASP A 547 -18.43 -23.27 52.29
N ASN A 548 -17.53 -22.38 52.74
CA ASN A 548 -17.84 -21.31 53.70
C ASN A 548 -17.79 -19.90 53.08
N LEU A 549 -18.20 -19.75 51.80
CA LEU A 549 -18.25 -18.46 51.13
C LEU A 549 -19.22 -17.48 51.79
N THR A 550 -18.75 -16.27 52.06
CA THR A 550 -19.58 -15.16 52.50
C THR A 550 -20.44 -14.59 51.37
N ALA A 551 -21.36 -13.69 51.71
CA ALA A 551 -22.15 -12.98 50.68
C ALA A 551 -21.28 -12.17 49.71
N ALA A 552 -20.20 -11.53 50.21
CA ALA A 552 -19.25 -10.79 49.38
C ALA A 552 -18.49 -11.70 48.39
N ASP A 553 -18.07 -12.89 48.85
CA ASP A 553 -17.36 -13.86 48.00
C ASP A 553 -18.28 -14.36 46.87
N LYS A 554 -19.53 -14.71 47.21
CA LYS A 554 -20.53 -15.14 46.22
C LYS A 554 -20.85 -14.04 45.20
N TRP A 555 -20.94 -12.80 45.67
CA TRP A 555 -21.18 -11.65 44.82
C TRP A 555 -20.05 -11.45 43.80
N ILE A 556 -18.78 -11.39 44.24
CA ILE A 556 -17.66 -11.15 43.30
C ILE A 556 -17.45 -12.32 42.34
N LEU A 557 -17.64 -13.57 42.76
CA LEU A 557 -17.57 -14.74 41.90
C LEU A 557 -18.69 -14.74 40.86
N SER A 558 -19.90 -14.35 41.23
CA SER A 558 -21.00 -14.18 40.26
C SER A 558 -20.67 -13.11 39.23
N LYS A 559 -20.17 -11.94 39.66
CA LYS A 559 -19.76 -10.85 38.79
C LYS A 559 -18.64 -11.29 37.81
N MET A 560 -17.64 -12.00 38.33
CA MET A 560 -16.53 -12.50 37.52
C MET A 560 -17.01 -13.50 36.44
N ASN A 561 -17.92 -14.42 36.79
CA ASN A 561 -18.47 -15.36 35.80
C ASN A 561 -19.25 -14.65 34.68
N HIS A 562 -20.02 -13.60 34.99
CA HIS A 562 -20.69 -12.79 33.98
C HIS A 562 -19.67 -12.04 33.11
N LEU A 563 -18.64 -11.45 33.76
CA LEU A 563 -17.57 -10.76 33.04
C LEU A 563 -16.82 -11.69 32.06
N ILE A 564 -16.50 -12.91 32.47
CA ILE A 564 -15.83 -13.90 31.60
C ILE A 564 -16.69 -14.15 30.37
N ALA A 565 -18.00 -14.36 30.52
CA ALA A 565 -18.90 -14.57 29.38
C ALA A 565 -18.95 -13.35 28.47
N GLU A 566 -19.12 -12.14 29.01
CA GLU A 566 -19.20 -10.90 28.24
C GLU A 566 -17.89 -10.56 27.53
N VAL A 567 -16.75 -10.71 28.22
CA VAL A 567 -15.43 -10.47 27.61
C VAL A 567 -15.17 -11.46 26.48
N THR A 568 -15.48 -12.75 26.73
CA THR A 568 -15.33 -13.78 25.68
C THR A 568 -16.17 -13.46 24.45
N GLU A 569 -17.44 -13.10 24.65
CA GLU A 569 -18.34 -12.72 23.55
C GLU A 569 -17.81 -11.52 22.75
N ASN A 570 -17.34 -10.46 23.42
CA ASN A 570 -16.78 -9.29 22.74
C ASN A 570 -15.45 -9.60 22.04
N MET A 571 -14.61 -10.45 22.63
CA MET A 571 -13.36 -10.90 22.00
C MET A 571 -13.64 -11.72 20.73
N GLU A 572 -14.63 -12.61 20.74
CA GLU A 572 -15.04 -13.39 19.57
C GLU A 572 -15.67 -12.51 18.45
N LYS A 573 -16.25 -11.37 18.84
CA LYS A 573 -16.76 -10.34 17.91
C LYS A 573 -15.68 -9.33 17.48
N TYR A 574 -14.45 -9.47 17.95
CA TYR A 574 -13.34 -8.53 17.72
C TYR A 574 -13.60 -7.10 18.26
N GLU A 575 -14.51 -6.94 19.19
CA GLU A 575 -14.82 -5.69 19.88
C GLU A 575 -13.87 -5.48 21.09
N LEU A 576 -12.56 -5.43 20.79
CA LEU A 576 -11.50 -5.41 21.80
C LEU A 576 -11.62 -4.22 22.76
N GLY A 577 -12.03 -3.06 22.27
CA GLY A 577 -12.23 -1.86 23.08
C GLY A 577 -13.33 -2.03 24.13
N ILE A 578 -14.42 -2.74 23.78
CA ILE A 578 -15.53 -3.03 24.69
C ILE A 578 -15.08 -4.07 25.74
N ALA A 579 -14.39 -5.13 25.31
CA ALA A 579 -13.85 -6.14 26.22
C ALA A 579 -12.94 -5.53 27.30
N VAL A 580 -12.03 -4.64 26.88
CA VAL A 580 -11.10 -3.94 27.77
C VAL A 580 -11.84 -2.99 28.75
N ALA A 581 -12.87 -2.28 28.29
CA ALA A 581 -13.67 -1.40 29.15
C ALA A 581 -14.35 -2.20 30.28
N LYS A 582 -14.97 -3.34 29.95
CA LYS A 582 -15.60 -4.22 30.93
C LYS A 582 -14.59 -4.78 31.96
N LEU A 583 -13.40 -5.15 31.53
CA LEU A 583 -12.31 -5.57 32.42
C LEU A 583 -11.85 -4.45 33.33
N ASN A 584 -11.74 -3.22 32.80
CA ASN A 584 -11.38 -2.06 33.60
C ASN A 584 -12.38 -1.82 34.74
N ASP A 585 -13.68 -1.73 34.40
CA ASP A 585 -14.74 -1.43 35.34
C ASP A 585 -14.80 -2.49 36.46
N PHE A 586 -14.73 -3.76 36.11
CA PHE A 586 -14.71 -4.84 37.07
C PHE A 586 -13.48 -4.77 38.00
N ILE A 587 -12.27 -4.63 37.43
CA ILE A 587 -11.04 -4.64 38.24
C ILE A 587 -10.98 -3.42 39.15
N TRP A 588 -11.29 -2.24 38.59
CA TRP A 588 -11.16 -0.99 39.34
C TRP A 588 -12.25 -0.85 40.39
N GLU A 589 -13.51 -0.89 39.97
CA GLU A 589 -14.65 -0.59 40.84
C GLU A 589 -15.07 -1.78 41.68
N GLU A 590 -15.38 -2.92 41.08
CA GLU A 590 -15.97 -4.05 41.78
C GLU A 590 -14.93 -4.82 42.60
N PHE A 591 -13.79 -5.15 42.02
CA PHE A 591 -12.77 -5.92 42.70
C PHE A 591 -11.94 -5.08 43.68
N CYS A 592 -11.33 -3.97 43.21
CA CYS A 592 -10.45 -3.19 44.06
C CYS A 592 -11.18 -2.30 45.05
N ASP A 593 -12.18 -1.53 44.61
CA ASP A 593 -12.82 -0.55 45.48
C ASP A 593 -13.87 -1.17 46.41
N TRP A 594 -14.50 -2.29 46.03
CA TRP A 594 -15.48 -2.97 46.87
C TRP A 594 -14.95 -4.26 47.50
N TYR A 595 -14.62 -5.27 46.68
CA TYR A 595 -14.33 -6.58 47.23
C TYR A 595 -13.09 -6.61 48.14
N ILE A 596 -11.99 -6.01 47.73
CA ILE A 596 -10.77 -5.90 48.53
C ILE A 596 -11.08 -5.22 49.87
N GLU A 597 -11.85 -4.13 49.89
CA GLU A 597 -12.21 -3.42 51.11
C GLU A 597 -13.11 -4.27 52.02
N MET A 598 -14.05 -5.01 51.44
CA MET A 598 -14.93 -5.92 52.22
C MET A 598 -14.18 -7.09 52.88
N VAL A 599 -13.07 -7.55 52.32
CA VAL A 599 -12.29 -8.66 52.87
C VAL A 599 -11.26 -8.22 53.90
N LYS A 600 -10.84 -6.96 53.94
CA LYS A 600 -9.85 -6.44 54.91
C LYS A 600 -10.18 -6.77 56.37
N PRO A 601 -11.41 -6.61 56.85
CA PRO A 601 -11.74 -6.98 58.23
C PRO A 601 -11.48 -8.45 58.56
N ARG A 602 -11.60 -9.34 57.58
CA ARG A 602 -11.31 -10.78 57.76
C ARG A 602 -9.81 -11.09 57.73
N LEU A 603 -9.01 -10.25 57.08
CA LEU A 603 -7.56 -10.42 57.01
C LEU A 603 -6.81 -9.83 58.21
N TYR A 604 -7.39 -8.82 58.87
CA TYR A 604 -6.72 -8.07 59.94
C TYR A 604 -7.35 -8.25 61.32
N ASN A 605 -8.48 -8.95 61.44
CA ASN A 605 -9.06 -9.31 62.71
C ASN A 605 -8.76 -10.78 63.02
N ASP A 606 -8.05 -11.03 64.11
CA ASP A 606 -7.81 -12.36 64.67
C ASP A 606 -9.09 -13.07 65.11
#